data_bee542aa3a85fd387c8dd725d08b9a28
#
_entry.id   bee542aa3a85fd387c8dd725d08b9a28
#
_cell.length_a   1.000
_cell.length_b   1.000
_cell.length_c   1.000
_cell.angle_alpha   90.00
_cell.angle_beta   90.00
_cell.angle_gamma   90.00
#
_symmetry.space_group_name_H-M   'P 1'
#
loop_
_entity.id
_entity.type
_entity.pdbx_description
1 polymer ?
#
loop_
_entity_poly.entity_id
_entity_poly.type
_entity_poly.pdbx_seq_one_letter_code
_entity_poly.pdbx_strand_id
1 'polypeptide(L)'
;EIIMEAVAKLKNVPTSPRKMRLIADLVRGKRVGLALSILKYTPNHGSLKLEKLLLSAIANWQAKNPDEKIEDADLYVKTIFVDEGRMLKRLRPAPQGRAHRIRKRSNHVTLIVDSFGAGVTADETEKTEKSN
;
A
#
# COMPACT_ATOMS: atom_id res chain seq x y z
N GLU A 1 9.49 1.29 25.19
CA GLU A 1 9.64 2.15 24.02
C GLU A 1 8.71 1.71 22.90
N ILE A 2 7.99 2.66 22.32
CA ILE A 2 7.04 2.36 21.25
C ILE A 2 7.78 2.33 19.92
N ILE A 3 7.64 1.23 19.20
CA ILE A 3 8.13 1.13 17.83
C ILE A 3 7.07 1.74 16.94
N MET A 4 7.39 2.85 16.30
CA MET A 4 6.41 3.65 15.58
C MET A 4 6.08 3.12 14.18
N GLU A 5 7.06 2.53 13.51
CA GLU A 5 6.87 2.08 12.13
C GLU A 5 6.72 0.57 12.02
N ALA A 6 5.83 0.14 11.14
CA ALA A 6 5.71 -1.27 10.76
C ALA A 6 5.63 -1.36 9.23
N VAL A 7 6.32 -2.33 8.69
CA VAL A 7 6.45 -2.53 7.24
C VAL A 7 5.73 -3.81 6.83
N ALA A 8 5.01 -3.75 5.72
CA ALA A 8 4.46 -4.92 5.07
C ALA A 8 4.85 -4.88 3.59
N LYS A 9 5.19 -6.02 3.04
CA LYS A 9 5.59 -6.14 1.63
C LYS A 9 4.75 -7.19 0.94
N LEU A 10 4.33 -6.88 -0.28
CA LEU A 10 3.62 -7.80 -1.14
C LEU A 10 4.46 -7.96 -2.41
N LYS A 11 5.00 -9.16 -2.61
CA LYS A 11 5.91 -9.45 -3.72
C LYS A 11 5.22 -10.21 -4.84
N ASN A 12 5.69 -10.02 -6.06
CA ASN A 12 5.25 -10.77 -7.24
C ASN A 12 3.76 -10.65 -7.52
N VAL A 13 3.24 -9.42 -7.42
CA VAL A 13 1.84 -9.17 -7.77
C VAL A 13 1.69 -9.18 -9.29
N PRO A 14 0.81 -10.00 -9.86
CA PRO A 14 0.70 -10.15 -11.31
C PRO A 14 -0.10 -9.05 -12.00
N THR A 15 0.23 -7.81 -11.70
CA THR A 15 -0.36 -6.63 -12.34
C THR A 15 0.74 -5.66 -12.73
N SER A 16 0.45 -4.72 -13.62
CA SER A 16 1.47 -3.75 -13.99
C SER A 16 1.74 -2.77 -12.85
N PRO A 17 2.99 -2.33 -12.66
CA PRO A 17 3.31 -1.35 -11.63
C PRO A 17 2.53 -0.05 -11.79
N ARG A 18 2.31 0.38 -13.03
CA ARG A 18 1.58 1.62 -13.32
C ARG A 18 0.16 1.59 -12.78
N LYS A 19 -0.55 0.47 -12.98
CA LYS A 19 -1.93 0.31 -12.49
C LYS A 19 -1.97 0.26 -10.97
N MET A 20 -0.99 -0.41 -10.36
CA MET A 20 -0.91 -0.51 -8.90
C MET A 20 -0.57 0.85 -8.27
N ARG A 21 0.25 1.66 -8.93
CA ARG A 21 0.59 2.99 -8.45
C ARG A 21 -0.61 3.92 -8.37
N LEU A 22 -1.56 3.79 -9.28
CA LEU A 22 -2.79 4.57 -9.25
C LEU A 22 -3.58 4.30 -7.97
N ILE A 23 -3.66 3.04 -7.56
CA ILE A 23 -4.36 2.66 -6.33
C ILE A 23 -3.56 3.11 -5.10
N ALA A 24 -2.25 2.96 -5.13
CA ALA A 24 -1.38 3.37 -4.03
C ALA A 24 -1.50 4.87 -3.76
N ASP A 25 -1.62 5.68 -4.80
CA ASP A 25 -1.76 7.13 -4.65
C ASP A 25 -3.04 7.53 -3.91
N LEU A 26 -4.08 6.70 -3.98
CA LEU A 26 -5.35 6.98 -3.31
C LEU A 26 -5.24 6.89 -1.79
N VAL A 27 -4.33 6.07 -1.29
CA VAL A 27 -4.21 5.80 0.16
C VAL A 27 -2.99 6.41 0.81
N ARG A 28 -2.08 6.98 0.01
CA ARG A 28 -0.86 7.56 0.56
C ARG A 28 -1.17 8.73 1.51
N GLY A 29 -0.63 8.67 2.71
CA GLY A 29 -0.82 9.71 3.70
C GLY A 29 -2.15 9.70 4.41
N LYS A 30 -3.01 8.73 4.13
CA LYS A 30 -4.33 8.63 4.76
C LYS A 30 -4.27 7.79 6.03
N ARG A 31 -5.15 8.08 6.98
CA ARG A 31 -5.31 7.24 8.18
C ARG A 31 -5.81 5.85 7.76
N VAL A 32 -5.42 4.84 8.52
CA VAL A 32 -5.72 3.45 8.13
C VAL A 32 -7.21 3.18 7.99
N GLY A 33 -8.05 3.75 8.85
CA GLY A 33 -9.50 3.58 8.73
C GLY A 33 -10.05 4.11 7.42
N LEU A 34 -9.64 5.32 7.03
CA LEU A 34 -10.03 5.93 5.77
C LEU A 34 -9.44 5.16 4.58
N ALA A 35 -8.17 4.77 4.68
CA ALA A 35 -7.50 4.01 3.63
C ALA A 35 -8.20 2.68 3.37
N LEU A 36 -8.58 1.95 4.42
CA LEU A 36 -9.32 0.70 4.28
C LEU A 36 -10.67 0.92 3.59
N SER A 37 -11.39 1.99 3.95
CA SER A 37 -12.64 2.32 3.31
C SER A 37 -12.47 2.65 1.83
N ILE A 38 -11.45 3.42 1.48
CA ILE A 38 -11.14 3.75 0.10
C ILE A 38 -10.86 2.48 -0.71
N LEU A 39 -10.03 1.59 -0.18
CA LEU A 39 -9.67 0.35 -0.87
C LEU A 39 -10.86 -0.58 -1.02
N LYS A 40 -11.71 -0.65 0.00
CA LYS A 40 -12.90 -1.50 -0.02
C LYS A 40 -13.88 -1.11 -1.13
N TYR A 41 -14.05 0.18 -1.36
CA TYR A 41 -15.01 0.70 -2.35
C TYR A 41 -14.40 1.05 -3.70
N THR A 42 -13.10 0.89 -3.86
CA THR A 42 -12.43 1.11 -5.14
C THR A 42 -12.59 -0.13 -6.02
N PRO A 43 -13.16 -0.01 -7.23
CA PRO A 43 -13.45 -1.17 -8.06
C PRO A 43 -12.26 -1.73 -8.82
N ASN A 44 -11.06 -1.21 -8.61
CA ASN A 44 -9.86 -1.67 -9.30
C ASN A 44 -9.39 -3.02 -8.80
N HIS A 45 -8.82 -3.81 -9.70
CA HIS A 45 -8.43 -5.18 -9.43
C HIS A 45 -7.39 -5.33 -8.31
N GLY A 46 -6.47 -4.39 -8.20
CA GLY A 46 -5.42 -4.42 -7.18
C GLY A 46 -5.84 -3.93 -5.80
N SER A 47 -7.02 -3.32 -5.67
CA SER A 47 -7.43 -2.70 -4.41
C SER A 47 -7.61 -3.72 -3.29
N LEU A 48 -8.14 -4.91 -3.60
CA LEU A 48 -8.30 -5.98 -2.61
C LEU A 48 -6.95 -6.45 -2.08
N LYS A 49 -5.95 -6.54 -2.94
CA LYS A 49 -4.60 -6.94 -2.54
C LYS A 49 -3.95 -5.90 -1.64
N LEU A 50 -4.13 -4.62 -1.94
CA LEU A 50 -3.63 -3.54 -1.09
C LEU A 50 -4.38 -3.47 0.24
N GLU A 51 -5.68 -3.76 0.25
CA GLU A 51 -6.44 -3.85 1.49
C GLU A 51 -5.86 -4.92 2.42
N LYS A 52 -5.58 -6.09 1.89
CA LYS A 52 -4.97 -7.18 2.66
C LYS A 52 -3.55 -6.80 3.13
N LEU A 53 -2.79 -6.12 2.29
CA LEU A 53 -1.46 -5.65 2.66
C LEU A 53 -1.52 -4.64 3.81
N LEU A 54 -2.48 -3.73 3.76
CA LEU A 54 -2.67 -2.75 4.83
C LEU A 54 -3.06 -3.44 6.15
N LEU A 55 -3.95 -4.42 6.09
CA LEU A 55 -4.31 -5.21 7.28
C LEU A 55 -3.09 -5.94 7.84
N SER A 56 -2.24 -6.48 6.98
CA SER A 56 -0.98 -7.11 7.38
C SER A 56 -0.05 -6.11 8.08
N ALA A 57 0.07 -4.90 7.56
CA ALA A 57 0.89 -3.86 8.16
C ALA A 57 0.37 -3.47 9.55
N ILE A 58 -0.94 -3.36 9.70
CA ILE A 58 -1.57 -3.07 11.00
C ILE A 58 -1.28 -4.19 12.00
N ALA A 59 -1.39 -5.45 11.56
CA ALA A 59 -1.08 -6.60 12.40
C ALA A 59 0.40 -6.62 12.81
N ASN A 60 1.30 -6.27 11.90
CA ASN A 60 2.72 -6.18 12.20
C ASN A 60 3.01 -5.09 13.23
N TRP A 61 2.33 -3.95 13.12
CA TRP A 61 2.46 -2.88 14.09
C TRP A 61 1.98 -3.34 15.48
N GLN A 62 0.84 -4.02 15.54
CA GLN A 62 0.29 -4.55 16.78
C GLN A 62 1.23 -5.59 17.42
N ALA A 63 1.87 -6.42 16.60
CA ALA A 63 2.84 -7.40 17.09
C ALA A 63 4.07 -6.74 17.71
N LYS A 64 4.50 -5.60 17.17
CA LYS A 64 5.63 -4.83 17.70
C LYS A 64 5.26 -4.03 18.93
N ASN A 65 4.00 -3.70 19.12
CA ASN A 65 3.49 -2.88 20.23
C ASN A 65 2.29 -3.59 20.89
N PRO A 66 2.53 -4.75 21.55
CA PRO A 66 1.42 -5.57 22.06
C PRO A 66 0.61 -4.90 23.17
N ASP A 67 1.19 -3.94 23.87
CA ASP A 67 0.51 -3.23 24.96
C ASP A 67 -0.29 -2.02 24.48
N GLU A 68 -0.16 -1.66 23.20
CA GLU A 68 -0.85 -0.51 22.63
C GLU A 68 -2.10 -0.93 21.87
N LYS A 69 -3.13 -0.10 21.94
CA LYS A 69 -4.35 -0.31 21.17
C LYS A 69 -4.23 0.40 19.83
N ILE A 70 -4.69 -0.26 18.77
CA ILE A 70 -4.65 0.30 17.42
C ILE A 70 -5.47 1.60 17.35
N GLU A 71 -6.63 1.63 18.00
CA GLU A 71 -7.51 2.80 18.00
C GLU A 71 -6.85 4.02 18.63
N ASP A 72 -6.08 3.82 19.70
CA ASP A 72 -5.42 4.89 20.44
C ASP A 72 -4.16 5.37 19.74
N ALA A 73 -3.55 4.54 18.92
CA ALA A 73 -2.31 4.85 18.23
C ALA A 73 -2.49 5.74 17.01
N ASP A 74 -3.69 5.79 16.46
CA ASP A 74 -4.02 6.64 15.32
C ASP A 74 -3.09 6.38 14.12
N LEU A 75 -3.07 5.14 13.66
CA LEU A 75 -2.18 4.72 12.58
C LEU A 75 -2.53 5.37 11.24
N TYR A 76 -1.51 5.67 10.46
CA TYR A 76 -1.68 6.22 9.13
C TYR A 76 -0.68 5.57 8.17
N VAL A 77 -0.98 5.65 6.88
CA VAL A 77 -0.09 5.15 5.83
C VAL A 77 1.00 6.20 5.60
N LYS A 78 2.16 5.97 6.18
CA LYS A 78 3.28 6.90 6.08
C LYS A 78 3.91 6.87 4.69
N THR A 79 4.19 5.68 4.21
CA THR A 79 4.85 5.48 2.91
C THR A 79 4.23 4.29 2.22
N ILE A 80 3.96 4.43 0.95
CA ILE A 80 3.60 3.31 0.10
C ILE A 80 4.23 3.55 -1.27
N PHE A 81 4.94 2.55 -1.78
CA PHE A 81 5.54 2.64 -3.10
C PHE A 81 5.48 1.29 -3.79
N VAL A 82 5.50 1.34 -5.10
CA VAL A 82 5.38 0.17 -5.98
C VAL A 82 6.63 0.09 -6.84
N ASP A 83 7.36 -1.01 -6.73
CA ASP A 83 8.54 -1.28 -7.53
C ASP A 83 8.22 -2.25 -8.65
N GLU A 84 8.93 -2.15 -9.74
CA GLU A 84 8.81 -3.10 -10.83
C GLU A 84 9.35 -4.47 -10.42
N GLY A 85 8.57 -5.50 -10.72
CA GLY A 85 8.98 -6.86 -10.49
C GLY A 85 9.47 -7.51 -11.77
N ARG A 86 9.62 -8.83 -11.71
CA ARG A 86 10.05 -9.63 -12.84
C ARG A 86 9.01 -9.60 -13.95
N MET A 87 9.46 -9.42 -15.18
CA MET A 87 8.60 -9.42 -16.35
C MET A 87 8.74 -10.75 -17.09
N LEU A 88 7.61 -11.39 -17.36
CA LEU A 88 7.56 -12.59 -18.19
C LEU A 88 7.19 -12.19 -19.60
N LYS A 89 7.97 -12.66 -20.58
CA LYS A 89 7.71 -12.43 -21.98
C LYS A 89 6.97 -13.63 -22.55
N ARG A 90 5.86 -13.39 -23.23
CA ARG A 90 5.05 -14.42 -23.86
C ARG A 90 4.77 -14.03 -25.32
N LEU A 91 4.49 -15.02 -26.13
CA LEU A 91 4.11 -14.82 -27.51
C LEU A 91 2.63 -15.12 -27.67
N ARG A 92 1.96 -14.27 -28.41
CA ARG A 92 0.55 -14.48 -28.77
C ARG A 92 0.45 -14.65 -30.28
N PRO A 93 -0.23 -15.72 -30.76
CA PRO A 93 -0.44 -15.90 -32.20
C PRO A 93 -1.16 -14.70 -32.79
N ALA A 94 -0.71 -14.28 -33.96
CA ALA A 94 -1.30 -13.20 -34.72
C ALA A 94 -1.66 -13.69 -36.10
N PRO A 95 -2.57 -13.00 -36.84
CA PRO A 95 -2.89 -13.35 -38.21
C PRO A 95 -1.68 -13.41 -39.11
N GLN A 96 -1.72 -14.25 -40.16
CA GLN A 96 -0.66 -14.39 -41.15
C GLN A 96 0.65 -14.97 -40.61
N GLY A 97 0.58 -15.85 -39.62
CA GLY A 97 1.76 -16.52 -39.08
C GLY A 97 2.69 -15.64 -38.26
N ARG A 98 2.27 -14.43 -37.93
CA ARG A 98 3.04 -13.52 -37.08
C ARG A 98 2.77 -13.79 -35.60
N ALA A 99 3.70 -13.43 -34.75
CA ALA A 99 3.53 -13.52 -33.31
C ALA A 99 3.70 -12.14 -32.69
N HIS A 100 2.78 -11.77 -31.79
CA HIS A 100 2.88 -10.55 -31.02
C HIS A 100 3.47 -10.86 -29.66
N ARG A 101 4.37 -9.99 -29.20
CA ARG A 101 4.97 -10.12 -27.88
C ARG A 101 4.01 -9.59 -26.83
N ILE A 102 3.82 -10.37 -25.78
CA ILE A 102 3.05 -9.96 -24.60
C ILE A 102 4.02 -9.91 -23.42
N ARG A 103 3.99 -8.80 -22.69
CA ARG A 103 4.80 -8.63 -21.49
C ARG A 103 3.90 -8.80 -20.27
N LYS A 104 4.13 -9.87 -19.53
CA LYS A 104 3.45 -10.11 -18.25
C LYS A 104 4.24 -9.43 -17.16
N ARG A 105 3.81 -8.24 -16.78
CA ARG A 105 4.49 -7.44 -15.76
C ARG A 105 4.05 -7.85 -14.37
N SER A 106 4.95 -7.70 -13.42
CA SER A 106 4.63 -7.86 -12.01
C SER A 106 5.17 -6.68 -11.23
N ASN A 107 4.77 -6.58 -9.97
CA ASN A 107 5.22 -5.51 -9.11
C ASN A 107 5.40 -5.99 -7.68
N HIS A 108 6.09 -5.18 -6.91
CA HIS A 108 6.29 -5.37 -5.47
C HIS A 108 5.81 -4.10 -4.78
N VAL A 109 4.94 -4.26 -3.80
CA VAL A 109 4.41 -3.14 -3.04
C VAL A 109 5.01 -3.15 -1.64
N THR A 110 5.53 -2.02 -1.21
CA THR A 110 6.01 -1.82 0.16
C THR A 110 5.13 -0.76 0.81
N LEU A 111 4.59 -1.09 1.98
CA LEU A 111 3.72 -0.21 2.72
C LEU A 111 4.24 -0.07 4.15
N ILE A 112 4.37 1.16 4.61
CA ILE A 112 4.83 1.47 5.96
C ILE A 112 3.72 2.24 6.66
N VAL A 113 3.28 1.73 7.81
CA VAL A 113 2.36 2.44 8.69
C VAL A 113 3.12 2.98 9.89
N ASP A 114 2.67 4.09 10.40
CA ASP A 114 3.26 4.75 11.55
C ASP A 114 2.16 5.25 12.47
N SER A 115 2.54 5.63 13.67
CA SER A 115 1.62 6.09 14.69
C SER A 115 1.83 7.59 14.95
N PHE A 116 0.73 8.33 15.08
CA PHE A 116 0.78 9.70 15.56
C PHE A 116 0.97 9.77 17.08
N GLY A 117 0.71 8.68 17.80
CA GLY A 117 0.48 8.71 19.24
C GLY A 117 1.70 8.97 20.12
N ALA A 118 2.91 8.82 19.63
CA ALA A 118 4.07 8.80 20.53
C ALA A 118 5.14 9.85 20.27
N GLY A 119 4.95 10.82 19.47
CA GLY A 119 5.98 11.84 19.25
C GLY A 119 5.54 12.98 18.36
N VAL A 120 4.40 12.79 17.69
CA VAL A 120 3.80 13.81 16.87
C VAL A 120 2.37 13.99 17.34
N THR A 121 2.03 15.19 17.75
CA THR A 121 0.65 15.46 18.15
C THR A 121 -0.22 15.62 16.91
N ALA A 122 -1.49 15.24 17.03
CA ALA A 122 -2.44 15.43 15.96
C ALA A 122 -2.54 16.92 15.56
N ASP A 123 -2.34 17.81 16.50
CA ASP A 123 -2.37 19.25 16.26
C ASP A 123 -1.26 19.71 15.33
N GLU A 124 -0.06 19.18 15.48
CA GLU A 124 1.06 19.51 14.59
C GLU A 124 0.79 19.07 13.15
N THR A 125 0.21 17.89 13.00
CA THR A 125 -0.14 17.39 11.69
C THR A 125 -1.24 18.22 11.03
N GLU A 126 -2.26 18.61 11.80
CA GLU A 126 -3.32 19.46 11.31
C GLU A 126 -2.81 20.84 10.88
N LYS A 127 -1.92 21.43 11.66
CA LYS A 127 -1.29 22.70 11.31
C LYS A 127 -0.49 22.61 10.01
N THR A 128 0.23 21.53 9.83
CA THR A 128 0.98 21.29 8.59
C THR A 128 0.06 21.16 7.40
N GLU A 129 -1.03 20.43 7.53
CA GLU A 129 -2.02 20.26 6.47
C GLU A 129 -2.73 21.58 6.14
N LYS A 130 -3.06 22.36 7.14
CA LYS A 130 -3.73 23.67 6.94
C LYS A 130 -2.81 24.72 6.33
N SER A 131 -1.50 24.62 6.53
CA SER A 131 -0.55 25.58 5.97
C SER A 131 -0.23 25.30 4.50
N ASN A 132 -0.66 24.17 3.97
CA ASN A 132 -0.50 23.80 2.58
C ASN A 132 -1.80 24.03 1.80
#